data_e29b9d0f28a962e690cdfc2ccc54f3cc
#
_entry.id   e29b9d0f28a962e690cdfc2ccc54f3cc
#
_cell.length_a   1.000
_cell.length_b   1.000
_cell.length_c   1.000
_cell.angle_alpha   90.00
_cell.angle_beta   90.00
_cell.angle_gamma   90.00
#
_symmetry.space_group_name_H-M   'P 1'
#
loop_
_entity.id
_entity.type
_entity.pdbx_description
1 polymer ?
#
loop_
_entity_poly.entity_id
_entity_poly.type
_entity_poly.pdbx_seq_one_letter_code
_entity_poly.pdbx_strand_id
1 'polypeptide(L)'
;MKIAIMGMGVAGSYLVSRLKNDHDVVGFERMEKIKHDSICAWGSIKSTMVDLCKKSGIDFEKYVVHDGKKMHVDMNNQERFQIGLHGLCTYEKLSLIKDFIKDAEVHFGVNKKLEELESEFDIIVDCTGFHRIYLPKLEQDFCLPTYEYKIEYENGVPFDDFYIKPFPHMSGYFWYFPMGKNLAHIGAGDYNKQHVEETNKFFKKYGGKVTKTVGRPIRLATPNLCKPFYKGKVVGVGESIGTVYPLLGEGIIPSMMCADIFVRNLGNNEKYEKEVDEYFKIYGKVFNFIRSKLHNKFSILRMMPDLLSIFRYMKKNEERFGMEINMRDLMKVAKA
;
A
#
# COMPACT_ATOMS: atom_id res chain seq x y z
N MET A 1 -2.14 -1.70 29.29
CA MET A 1 -3.29 -2.26 28.53
C MET A 1 -2.83 -3.52 27.84
N LYS A 2 -3.73 -4.50 27.72
CA LYS A 2 -3.47 -5.72 26.96
C LYS A 2 -4.08 -5.55 25.55
N ILE A 3 -3.24 -5.62 24.52
CA ILE A 3 -3.61 -5.24 23.15
C ILE A 3 -3.38 -6.42 22.22
N ALA A 4 -4.43 -6.87 21.50
CA ALA A 4 -4.31 -7.82 20.41
C ALA A 4 -4.13 -7.10 19.08
N ILE A 5 -3.11 -7.46 18.29
CA ILE A 5 -2.91 -6.93 16.94
C ILE A 5 -3.11 -8.07 15.93
N MET A 6 -4.14 -7.93 15.10
CA MET A 6 -4.60 -8.96 14.17
C MET A 6 -4.06 -8.70 12.77
N GLY A 7 -3.19 -9.60 12.28
CA GLY A 7 -2.53 -9.50 10.96
C GLY A 7 -1.15 -8.85 11.04
N MET A 8 -0.10 -9.61 10.69
CA MET A 8 1.30 -9.19 10.72
C MET A 8 1.79 -8.68 9.35
N GLY A 9 0.93 -7.94 8.65
CA GLY A 9 1.33 -7.12 7.51
C GLY A 9 2.10 -5.88 7.97
N VAL A 10 2.24 -4.87 7.08
CA VAL A 10 3.01 -3.64 7.39
C VAL A 10 2.44 -2.91 8.59
N ALA A 11 1.12 -2.68 8.62
CA ALA A 11 0.49 -1.95 9.73
C ALA A 11 0.66 -2.66 11.07
N GLY A 12 0.33 -3.96 11.11
CA GLY A 12 0.35 -4.72 12.37
C GLY A 12 1.75 -4.94 12.91
N SER A 13 2.71 -5.33 12.06
CA SER A 13 4.09 -5.49 12.48
C SER A 13 4.71 -4.19 12.98
N TYR A 14 4.44 -3.08 12.30
CA TYR A 14 4.87 -1.77 12.76
C TYR A 14 4.23 -1.39 14.10
N LEU A 15 2.92 -1.61 14.29
CA LEU A 15 2.26 -1.36 15.59
C LEU A 15 2.84 -2.20 16.72
N VAL A 16 3.14 -3.49 16.48
CA VAL A 16 3.82 -4.33 17.46
C VAL A 16 5.13 -3.67 17.90
N SER A 17 5.96 -3.22 16.95
CA SER A 17 7.23 -2.57 17.28
C SER A 17 7.07 -1.27 18.06
N ARG A 18 5.98 -0.53 17.83
CA ARG A 18 5.71 0.77 18.47
C ARG A 18 5.10 0.66 19.86
N LEU A 19 4.46 -0.45 20.18
CA LEU A 19 3.67 -0.59 21.41
C LEU A 19 4.25 -1.60 22.42
N LYS A 20 5.07 -2.56 21.96
CA LYS A 20 5.54 -3.68 22.79
C LYS A 20 6.35 -3.30 24.02
N ASN A 21 6.95 -2.12 24.06
CA ASN A 21 7.76 -1.67 25.21
C ASN A 21 6.91 -1.00 26.30
N ASP A 22 5.73 -0.48 25.95
CA ASP A 22 4.88 0.31 26.85
C ASP A 22 3.59 -0.43 27.22
N HIS A 23 3.25 -1.52 26.51
CA HIS A 23 2.00 -2.25 26.67
C HIS A 23 2.21 -3.75 26.55
N ASP A 24 1.28 -4.54 27.10
CA ASP A 24 1.19 -5.99 26.88
C ASP A 24 0.58 -6.25 25.50
N VAL A 25 1.43 -6.52 24.51
CA VAL A 25 1.05 -6.61 23.10
C VAL A 25 1.24 -8.03 22.59
N VAL A 26 0.17 -8.61 22.06
CA VAL A 26 0.21 -9.93 21.41
C VAL A 26 -0.21 -9.79 19.94
N GLY A 27 0.65 -10.22 19.04
CA GLY A 27 0.39 -10.27 17.61
C GLY A 27 -0.20 -11.61 17.16
N PHE A 28 -1.14 -11.58 16.21
CA PHE A 28 -1.73 -12.79 15.63
C PHE A 28 -1.68 -12.71 14.10
N GLU A 29 -1.21 -13.80 13.47
CA GLU A 29 -1.15 -13.94 12.01
C GLU A 29 -1.77 -15.29 11.62
N ARG A 30 -2.69 -15.27 10.65
CA ARG A 30 -3.35 -16.49 10.17
C ARG A 30 -2.45 -17.42 9.36
N MET A 31 -1.45 -16.84 8.69
CA MET A 31 -0.49 -17.62 7.92
C MET A 31 0.52 -18.26 8.84
N GLU A 32 0.92 -19.49 8.53
CA GLU A 32 2.06 -20.14 9.18
C GLU A 32 3.34 -19.31 8.97
N LYS A 33 4.22 -19.30 9.96
CA LYS A 33 5.46 -18.50 9.93
C LYS A 33 6.30 -18.72 8.68
N ILE A 34 6.40 -19.98 8.21
CA ILE A 34 7.17 -20.33 7.00
C ILE A 34 6.50 -19.84 5.70
N LYS A 35 5.18 -19.71 5.71
CA LYS A 35 4.39 -19.26 4.56
C LYS A 35 4.09 -17.76 4.58
N HIS A 36 4.41 -17.09 5.70
CA HIS A 36 4.14 -15.68 5.85
C HIS A 36 4.89 -14.87 4.81
N ASP A 37 4.12 -14.17 3.98
CA ASP A 37 4.64 -13.34 2.90
C ASP A 37 3.88 -12.03 2.81
N SER A 38 4.52 -11.05 2.22
CA SER A 38 3.94 -9.75 1.93
C SER A 38 3.75 -9.58 0.43
N ILE A 39 2.51 -9.70 0.00
CA ILE A 39 2.11 -9.62 -1.42
C ILE A 39 2.09 -8.15 -1.85
N CYS A 40 3.11 -7.72 -2.59
CA CYS A 40 3.28 -6.34 -3.01
C CYS A 40 4.57 -6.20 -3.82
N ALA A 41 4.68 -5.21 -4.69
CA ALA A 41 5.89 -4.90 -5.47
C ALA A 41 7.08 -4.40 -4.62
N TRP A 42 6.90 -4.21 -3.31
CA TRP A 42 7.91 -3.78 -2.35
C TRP A 42 8.54 -2.40 -2.65
N GLY A 43 7.81 -1.56 -3.39
CA GLY A 43 8.20 -0.17 -3.60
C GLY A 43 7.79 0.73 -2.45
N SER A 44 8.63 1.69 -2.08
CA SER A 44 8.34 2.69 -1.06
C SER A 44 9.24 3.92 -1.22
N ILE A 45 9.04 4.94 -0.39
CA ILE A 45 9.83 6.18 -0.42
C ILE A 45 10.81 6.20 0.74
N LYS A 46 12.11 6.24 0.40
CA LYS A 46 13.22 6.04 1.33
C LYS A 46 13.20 7.02 2.51
N SER A 47 13.10 8.33 2.25
CA SER A 47 13.11 9.36 3.30
C SER A 47 12.01 9.13 4.34
N THR A 48 10.78 8.94 3.89
CA THR A 48 9.63 8.72 4.78
C THR A 48 9.74 7.39 5.55
N MET A 49 10.25 6.34 4.89
CA MET A 49 10.47 5.05 5.56
C MET A 49 11.57 5.13 6.62
N VAL A 50 12.64 5.88 6.37
CA VAL A 50 13.69 6.15 7.37
C VAL A 50 13.09 6.80 8.62
N ASP A 51 12.27 7.84 8.45
CA ASP A 51 11.62 8.53 9.57
C ASP A 51 10.66 7.63 10.35
N LEU A 52 9.88 6.82 9.65
CA LEU A 52 8.93 5.89 10.28
C LEU A 52 9.67 4.76 11.02
N CYS A 53 10.65 4.13 10.39
CA CYS A 53 11.40 3.01 10.97
C CYS A 53 12.26 3.47 12.16
N LYS A 54 12.79 4.69 12.13
CA LYS A 54 13.52 5.29 13.26
C LYS A 54 12.70 5.32 14.54
N LYS A 55 11.38 5.53 14.47
CA LYS A 55 10.48 5.50 15.62
C LYS A 55 10.39 4.12 16.30
N SER A 56 10.79 3.07 15.58
CA SER A 56 10.91 1.69 16.08
C SER A 56 12.37 1.28 16.33
N GLY A 57 13.32 2.21 16.30
CA GLY A 57 14.74 1.94 16.47
C GLY A 57 15.38 1.16 15.30
N ILE A 58 14.75 1.15 14.12
CA ILE A 58 15.19 0.39 12.96
C ILE A 58 15.77 1.32 11.91
N ASP A 59 16.97 0.96 11.40
CA ASP A 59 17.60 1.61 10.28
C ASP A 59 17.06 1.02 8.96
N PHE A 60 16.23 1.79 8.26
CA PHE A 60 15.59 1.36 7.02
C PHE A 60 16.57 1.16 5.86
N GLU A 61 17.67 1.90 5.82
CA GLU A 61 18.60 1.84 4.68
C GLU A 61 19.19 0.44 4.45
N LYS A 62 19.29 -0.37 5.50
CA LYS A 62 19.76 -1.78 5.42
C LYS A 62 18.90 -2.69 4.55
N TYR A 63 17.64 -2.32 4.31
CA TYR A 63 16.68 -3.11 3.54
C TYR A 63 16.58 -2.66 2.09
N VAL A 64 17.09 -1.48 1.75
CA VAL A 64 17.01 -0.94 0.37
C VAL A 64 17.83 -1.82 -0.58
N VAL A 65 17.20 -2.27 -1.67
CA VAL A 65 17.84 -3.13 -2.68
C VAL A 65 17.99 -2.44 -4.03
N HIS A 66 17.15 -1.45 -4.32
CA HIS A 66 17.29 -0.59 -5.50
C HIS A 66 16.81 0.82 -5.14
N ASP A 67 17.62 1.82 -5.51
CA ASP A 67 17.35 3.25 -5.33
C ASP A 67 17.06 3.86 -6.69
N GLY A 68 15.80 4.22 -6.96
CA GLY A 68 15.35 4.68 -8.26
C GLY A 68 15.82 6.08 -8.60
N LYS A 69 16.16 6.28 -9.86
CA LYS A 69 16.52 7.58 -10.43
C LYS A 69 15.47 8.11 -11.40
N LYS A 70 14.80 7.19 -12.11
CA LYS A 70 13.79 7.51 -13.11
C LYS A 70 12.71 6.43 -13.15
N MET A 71 11.50 6.86 -13.50
CA MET A 71 10.41 5.97 -13.82
C MET A 71 10.07 6.10 -15.30
N HIS A 72 10.14 5.00 -16.03
CA HIS A 72 9.67 4.92 -17.40
C HIS A 72 8.16 4.78 -17.44
N VAL A 73 7.49 5.69 -18.13
CA VAL A 73 6.02 5.65 -18.30
C VAL A 73 5.70 5.38 -19.76
N ASP A 74 4.96 4.31 -20.03
CA ASP A 74 4.54 3.89 -21.38
C ASP A 74 3.03 4.07 -21.54
N MET A 75 2.62 5.04 -22.35
CA MET A 75 1.23 5.41 -22.56
C MET A 75 0.62 4.66 -23.77
N ASN A 76 0.62 3.32 -23.73
CA ASN A 76 -0.06 2.48 -24.74
C ASN A 76 0.33 2.77 -26.21
N ASN A 77 1.63 2.77 -26.52
CA ASN A 77 2.21 2.98 -27.85
C ASN A 77 2.11 4.39 -28.45
N GLN A 78 1.53 5.34 -27.72
CA GLN A 78 1.41 6.72 -28.20
C GLN A 78 2.55 7.63 -27.74
N GLU A 79 3.00 7.48 -26.52
CA GLU A 79 4.04 8.30 -25.95
C GLU A 79 4.79 7.56 -24.83
N ARG A 80 6.11 7.67 -24.81
CA ARG A 80 6.95 7.26 -23.68
C ARG A 80 7.61 8.47 -23.10
N PHE A 81 7.60 8.60 -21.79
CA PHE A 81 8.31 9.66 -21.09
C PHE A 81 8.92 9.13 -19.79
N GLN A 82 9.76 9.95 -19.17
CA GLN A 82 10.37 9.61 -17.89
C GLN A 82 9.99 10.63 -16.84
N ILE A 83 9.81 10.15 -15.62
CA ILE A 83 9.60 10.96 -14.41
C ILE A 83 10.87 10.82 -13.57
N GLY A 84 11.46 11.92 -13.14
CA GLY A 84 12.56 11.92 -12.19
C GLY A 84 12.12 11.38 -10.83
N LEU A 85 12.96 10.56 -10.18
CA LEU A 85 12.66 9.98 -8.88
C LEU A 85 13.52 10.61 -7.79
N HIS A 86 12.92 10.80 -6.61
CA HIS A 86 13.54 11.38 -5.42
C HIS A 86 13.29 10.44 -4.22
N GLY A 87 14.00 9.29 -4.21
CA GLY A 87 13.93 8.32 -3.13
C GLY A 87 12.84 7.27 -3.25
N LEU A 88 12.17 7.13 -4.42
CA LEU A 88 11.43 5.89 -4.68
C LEU A 88 12.41 4.74 -4.74
N CYS A 89 12.24 3.73 -3.90
CA CYS A 89 13.12 2.58 -3.80
C CYS A 89 12.33 1.28 -3.68
N THR A 90 12.97 0.16 -3.97
CA THR A 90 12.51 -1.15 -3.52
C THR A 90 13.37 -1.65 -2.36
N TYR A 91 12.79 -2.48 -1.50
CA TYR A 91 13.44 -2.93 -0.28
C TYR A 91 13.00 -4.34 0.13
N GLU A 92 13.79 -5.00 0.97
CA GLU A 92 13.50 -6.33 1.52
C GLU A 92 12.40 -6.25 2.58
N LYS A 93 11.16 -6.18 2.13
CA LYS A 93 9.97 -5.94 2.96
C LYS A 93 9.74 -7.01 4.02
N LEU A 94 9.98 -8.28 3.69
CA LEU A 94 9.79 -9.37 4.64
C LEU A 94 10.82 -9.32 5.78
N SER A 95 12.04 -8.95 5.47
CA SER A 95 13.10 -8.76 6.48
C SER A 95 12.75 -7.63 7.42
N LEU A 96 12.27 -6.49 6.90
CA LEU A 96 11.80 -5.39 7.72
C LEU A 96 10.62 -5.79 8.63
N ILE A 97 9.62 -6.52 8.10
CA ILE A 97 8.48 -7.00 8.90
C ILE A 97 8.96 -7.92 10.03
N LYS A 98 9.91 -8.82 9.77
CA LYS A 98 10.50 -9.69 10.78
C LYS A 98 11.19 -8.91 11.90
N ASP A 99 11.91 -7.84 11.54
CA ASP A 99 12.60 -7.02 12.52
C ASP A 99 11.64 -6.15 13.35
N PHE A 100 10.52 -5.69 12.79
CA PHE A 100 9.47 -5.02 13.56
C PHE A 100 8.89 -5.91 14.68
N ILE A 101 8.69 -7.20 14.41
CA ILE A 101 8.12 -8.15 15.37
C ILE A 101 9.17 -8.94 16.17
N LYS A 102 10.46 -8.63 15.98
CA LYS A 102 11.53 -9.25 16.73
C LYS A 102 11.33 -8.98 18.23
N ASP A 103 11.56 -10.02 19.04
CA ASP A 103 11.44 -9.97 20.50
C ASP A 103 10.02 -9.55 20.98
N ALA A 104 9.00 -9.81 20.19
CA ALA A 104 7.59 -9.62 20.55
C ALA A 104 6.85 -10.96 20.55
N GLU A 105 5.79 -11.05 21.36
CA GLU A 105 4.90 -12.21 21.34
C GLU A 105 4.03 -12.18 20.08
N VAL A 106 4.27 -13.11 19.15
CA VAL A 106 3.51 -13.23 17.90
C VAL A 106 3.19 -14.69 17.60
N HIS A 107 1.91 -14.97 17.46
CA HIS A 107 1.37 -16.30 17.13
C HIS A 107 1.03 -16.38 15.64
N PHE A 108 1.71 -17.26 14.92
CA PHE A 108 1.48 -17.57 13.52
C PHE A 108 0.61 -18.82 13.35
N GLY A 109 -0.12 -18.90 12.23
CA GLY A 109 -1.02 -20.01 11.94
C GLY A 109 -2.28 -19.99 12.80
N VAL A 110 -2.62 -18.84 13.38
CA VAL A 110 -3.71 -18.69 14.34
C VAL A 110 -4.84 -17.85 13.76
N ASN A 111 -6.06 -18.34 13.92
CA ASN A 111 -7.29 -17.60 13.60
C ASN A 111 -8.17 -17.55 14.86
N LYS A 112 -8.22 -16.40 15.51
CA LYS A 112 -8.99 -16.15 16.73
C LYS A 112 -10.38 -15.62 16.40
N LYS A 113 -11.38 -16.06 17.14
CA LYS A 113 -12.72 -15.46 17.09
C LYS A 113 -12.78 -14.16 17.89
N LEU A 114 -13.71 -13.29 17.53
CA LEU A 114 -13.83 -11.99 18.19
C LEU A 114 -14.16 -12.14 19.68
N GLU A 115 -15.06 -13.07 20.03
CA GLU A 115 -15.49 -13.30 21.40
C GLU A 115 -14.32 -13.75 22.32
N GLU A 116 -13.40 -14.56 21.77
CA GLU A 116 -12.20 -14.98 22.51
C GLU A 116 -11.29 -13.78 22.79
N LEU A 117 -11.09 -12.91 21.79
CA LEU A 117 -10.28 -11.72 21.91
C LEU A 117 -10.90 -10.69 22.88
N GLU A 118 -12.22 -10.46 22.81
CA GLU A 118 -12.92 -9.50 23.69
C GLU A 118 -12.87 -9.90 25.16
N SER A 119 -12.81 -11.20 25.47
CA SER A 119 -12.67 -11.69 26.83
C SER A 119 -11.27 -11.50 27.41
N GLU A 120 -10.24 -11.42 26.57
CA GLU A 120 -8.83 -11.48 26.97
C GLU A 120 -8.11 -10.11 26.85
N PHE A 121 -8.53 -9.27 25.91
CA PHE A 121 -7.83 -8.02 25.55
C PHE A 121 -8.67 -6.78 25.83
N ASP A 122 -8.01 -5.67 26.16
CA ASP A 122 -8.62 -4.36 26.32
C ASP A 122 -8.94 -3.71 24.98
N ILE A 123 -8.02 -3.87 24.01
CA ILE A 123 -8.13 -3.34 22.65
C ILE A 123 -7.75 -4.43 21.64
N ILE A 124 -8.51 -4.51 20.55
CA ILE A 124 -8.27 -5.41 19.43
C ILE A 124 -8.03 -4.55 18.18
N VAL A 125 -6.83 -4.63 17.60
CA VAL A 125 -6.49 -3.81 16.42
C VAL A 125 -6.63 -4.65 15.16
N ASP A 126 -7.60 -4.31 14.30
CA ASP A 126 -7.79 -4.96 12.99
C ASP A 126 -6.80 -4.41 11.95
N CYS A 127 -5.67 -5.08 11.81
CA CYS A 127 -4.65 -4.88 10.79
C CYS A 127 -4.73 -5.95 9.67
N THR A 128 -5.89 -6.59 9.48
CA THR A 128 -6.06 -7.68 8.50
C THR A 128 -6.15 -7.20 7.05
N GLY A 129 -5.90 -5.91 6.83
CA GLY A 129 -5.83 -5.29 5.52
C GLY A 129 -7.16 -5.36 4.79
N PHE A 130 -7.12 -5.70 3.50
CA PHE A 130 -8.31 -5.84 2.66
C PHE A 130 -9.40 -6.73 3.28
N HIS A 131 -9.04 -7.74 4.08
CA HIS A 131 -10.03 -8.66 4.66
C HIS A 131 -10.92 -8.01 5.72
N ARG A 132 -10.43 -7.04 6.48
CA ARG A 132 -11.24 -6.33 7.50
C ARG A 132 -12.08 -7.29 8.35
N ILE A 133 -11.42 -8.26 8.99
CA ILE A 133 -12.11 -9.45 9.56
C ILE A 133 -12.93 -9.10 10.80
N TYR A 134 -12.44 -8.16 11.64
CA TYR A 134 -13.01 -7.87 12.95
C TYR A 134 -13.89 -6.62 12.99
N LEU A 135 -13.89 -5.83 11.95
CA LEU A 135 -14.79 -4.70 11.77
C LEU A 135 -16.02 -5.09 10.93
N PRO A 136 -17.14 -4.36 11.03
CA PRO A 136 -18.30 -4.58 10.18
C PRO A 136 -17.95 -4.56 8.70
N LYS A 137 -18.62 -5.40 7.92
CA LYS A 137 -18.50 -5.39 6.46
C LYS A 137 -18.91 -4.03 5.91
N LEU A 138 -18.21 -3.59 4.87
CA LEU A 138 -18.54 -2.35 4.17
C LEU A 138 -19.78 -2.56 3.28
N GLU A 139 -20.68 -1.60 3.27
CA GLU A 139 -21.83 -1.60 2.36
C GLU A 139 -21.38 -1.48 0.91
N GLN A 140 -20.37 -0.64 0.66
CA GLN A 140 -19.75 -0.45 -0.63
C GLN A 140 -18.23 -0.58 -0.48
N ASP A 141 -17.69 -1.67 -0.98
CA ASP A 141 -16.25 -1.89 -1.02
C ASP A 141 -15.74 -1.79 -2.45
N PHE A 142 -14.67 -1.08 -2.65
CA PHE A 142 -14.05 -0.89 -3.95
C PHE A 142 -12.65 -1.48 -3.93
N CYS A 143 -12.52 -2.67 -4.51
CA CYS A 143 -11.28 -3.42 -4.53
C CYS A 143 -10.75 -3.58 -5.95
N LEU A 144 -9.44 -3.41 -6.11
CA LEU A 144 -8.70 -3.62 -7.34
C LEU A 144 -8.00 -4.98 -7.28
N PRO A 145 -8.32 -5.95 -8.15
CA PRO A 145 -7.58 -7.20 -8.21
C PRO A 145 -6.16 -6.95 -8.75
N THR A 146 -5.17 -7.64 -8.16
CA THR A 146 -3.78 -7.57 -8.60
C THR A 146 -3.19 -8.95 -8.80
N TYR A 147 -2.19 -9.02 -9.68
CA TYR A 147 -1.44 -10.22 -9.99
C TYR A 147 0.03 -9.86 -10.23
N GLU A 148 0.95 -10.65 -9.68
CA GLU A 148 2.38 -10.33 -9.68
C GLU A 148 3.22 -11.59 -9.81
N TYR A 149 4.31 -11.49 -10.59
CA TYR A 149 5.42 -12.42 -10.60
C TYR A 149 6.65 -11.78 -9.91
N LYS A 150 7.30 -12.57 -9.06
CA LYS A 150 8.69 -12.33 -8.66
C LYS A 150 9.57 -13.09 -9.64
N ILE A 151 10.43 -12.36 -10.37
CA ILE A 151 11.18 -12.91 -11.51
C ILE A 151 12.67 -12.73 -11.31
N GLU A 152 13.43 -13.75 -11.73
CA GLU A 152 14.86 -13.72 -11.92
C GLU A 152 15.18 -13.75 -13.42
N TYR A 153 16.01 -12.82 -13.89
CA TYR A 153 16.45 -12.71 -15.29
C TYR A 153 17.87 -13.24 -15.44
N GLU A 154 18.08 -14.21 -16.32
CA GLU A 154 19.39 -14.83 -16.54
C GLU A 154 20.27 -14.00 -17.51
N ASN A 155 19.64 -13.33 -18.48
CA ASN A 155 20.31 -12.64 -19.61
C ASN A 155 20.23 -11.11 -19.54
N GLY A 156 20.14 -10.56 -18.32
CA GLY A 156 19.97 -9.13 -18.09
C GLY A 156 18.52 -8.70 -17.94
N VAL A 157 18.33 -7.61 -17.23
CA VAL A 157 17.01 -7.06 -16.88
C VAL A 157 16.42 -6.26 -18.06
N PRO A 158 15.09 -6.28 -18.27
CA PRO A 158 14.45 -5.53 -19.36
C PRO A 158 14.52 -4.00 -19.19
N PHE A 159 14.61 -3.52 -17.96
CA PHE A 159 14.75 -2.10 -17.62
C PHE A 159 15.77 -1.93 -16.49
N ASP A 160 16.54 -0.85 -16.58
CA ASP A 160 17.52 -0.46 -15.57
C ASP A 160 16.90 0.16 -14.32
N ASP A 161 15.63 0.62 -14.42
CA ASP A 161 14.92 1.31 -13.37
C ASP A 161 13.41 1.03 -13.42
N PHE A 162 12.62 1.74 -12.63
CA PHE A 162 11.17 1.56 -12.55
C PHE A 162 10.48 1.76 -13.90
N TYR A 163 9.48 0.92 -14.17
CA TYR A 163 8.63 1.07 -15.36
C TYR A 163 7.17 0.87 -14.98
N ILE A 164 6.30 1.72 -15.51
CA ILE A 164 4.84 1.59 -15.40
C ILE A 164 4.19 1.77 -16.77
N LYS A 165 3.04 1.09 -16.95
CA LYS A 165 2.15 1.25 -18.09
C LYS A 165 0.74 1.45 -17.57
N PRO A 166 0.23 2.70 -17.50
CA PRO A 166 -1.15 2.98 -17.15
C PRO A 166 -2.13 2.34 -18.14
N PHE A 167 -3.27 1.88 -17.63
CA PHE A 167 -4.33 1.34 -18.46
C PHE A 167 -5.38 2.41 -18.79
N PRO A 168 -6.13 2.23 -19.91
CA PRO A 168 -7.16 3.17 -20.33
C PRO A 168 -8.17 3.46 -19.22
N HIS A 169 -8.67 4.70 -19.20
CA HIS A 169 -9.64 5.17 -18.21
C HIS A 169 -9.18 5.07 -16.76
N MET A 170 -7.86 5.03 -16.54
CA MET A 170 -7.26 4.88 -15.20
C MET A 170 -7.79 3.64 -14.47
N SER A 171 -8.08 2.56 -15.21
CA SER A 171 -8.57 1.32 -14.63
C SER A 171 -7.53 0.57 -13.80
N GLY A 172 -6.28 0.97 -13.91
CA GLY A 172 -5.14 0.40 -13.22
C GLY A 172 -3.85 0.66 -13.97
N TYR A 173 -2.84 -0.12 -13.68
CA TYR A 173 -1.56 -0.06 -14.39
C TYR A 173 -0.77 -1.37 -14.24
N PHE A 174 0.14 -1.62 -15.18
CA PHE A 174 1.20 -2.60 -15.08
C PHE A 174 2.45 -1.95 -14.47
N TRP A 175 3.21 -2.69 -13.67
CA TRP A 175 4.48 -2.26 -13.08
C TRP A 175 5.61 -3.26 -13.31
N TYR A 176 6.83 -2.73 -13.42
CA TYR A 176 8.07 -3.44 -13.27
C TYR A 176 8.90 -2.69 -12.22
N PHE A 177 9.22 -3.37 -11.14
CA PHE A 177 9.96 -2.82 -10.00
C PHE A 177 11.24 -3.62 -9.80
N PRO A 178 12.43 -3.04 -10.05
CA PRO A 178 13.70 -3.73 -9.89
C PRO A 178 13.95 -4.07 -8.42
N MET A 179 14.47 -5.29 -8.17
CA MET A 179 14.80 -5.78 -6.83
C MET A 179 16.31 -6.00 -6.66
N GLY A 180 17.11 -5.17 -7.37
CA GLY A 180 18.56 -5.29 -7.41
C GLY A 180 19.05 -6.49 -8.23
N LYS A 181 20.29 -6.45 -8.65
CA LYS A 181 20.93 -7.48 -9.50
C LYS A 181 20.04 -7.81 -10.71
N ASN A 182 19.62 -9.07 -10.81
CA ASN A 182 18.81 -9.60 -11.90
C ASN A 182 17.36 -9.92 -11.46
N LEU A 183 16.90 -9.42 -10.30
CA LEU A 183 15.58 -9.68 -9.76
C LEU A 183 14.62 -8.51 -10.03
N ALA A 184 13.36 -8.83 -10.26
CA ALA A 184 12.29 -7.83 -10.33
C ALA A 184 10.94 -8.40 -9.86
N HIS A 185 10.07 -7.49 -9.45
CA HIS A 185 8.65 -7.74 -9.28
C HIS A 185 7.90 -7.14 -10.47
N ILE A 186 7.21 -7.96 -11.25
CA ILE A 186 6.37 -7.51 -12.34
C ILE A 186 4.91 -7.87 -12.05
N GLY A 187 4.02 -6.97 -12.33
CA GLY A 187 2.61 -7.25 -12.09
C GLY A 187 1.68 -6.17 -12.61
N ALA A 188 0.41 -6.37 -12.40
CA ALA A 188 -0.61 -5.39 -12.75
C ALA A 188 -1.76 -5.43 -11.74
N GLY A 189 -2.38 -4.27 -11.57
CA GLY A 189 -3.71 -4.16 -10.97
C GLY A 189 -4.65 -3.53 -11.97
N ASP A 190 -5.85 -4.09 -12.15
CA ASP A 190 -6.79 -3.56 -13.12
C ASP A 190 -8.24 -3.83 -12.72
N TYR A 191 -9.03 -2.77 -12.69
CA TYR A 191 -10.47 -2.84 -12.43
C TYR A 191 -11.23 -3.64 -13.52
N ASN A 192 -10.75 -3.54 -14.77
CA ASN A 192 -11.32 -4.29 -15.92
C ASN A 192 -10.81 -5.74 -16.00
N LYS A 193 -10.02 -6.20 -15.01
CA LYS A 193 -9.51 -7.57 -14.87
C LYS A 193 -8.55 -8.03 -15.99
N GLN A 194 -7.87 -7.11 -16.65
CA GLN A 194 -6.83 -7.42 -17.66
C GLN A 194 -5.45 -7.68 -17.03
N HIS A 195 -5.31 -7.54 -15.72
CA HIS A 195 -4.05 -7.60 -14.97
C HIS A 195 -3.26 -8.90 -15.20
N VAL A 196 -3.92 -10.06 -15.26
CA VAL A 196 -3.25 -11.34 -15.51
C VAL A 196 -2.71 -11.40 -16.93
N GLU A 197 -3.52 -10.99 -17.91
CA GLU A 197 -3.15 -10.99 -19.32
C GLU A 197 -1.97 -10.05 -19.60
N GLU A 198 -2.00 -8.84 -19.08
CA GLU A 198 -0.93 -7.85 -19.28
C GLU A 198 0.38 -8.29 -18.61
N THR A 199 0.31 -8.89 -17.42
CA THR A 199 1.50 -9.45 -16.76
C THR A 199 2.08 -10.61 -17.59
N ASN A 200 1.24 -11.49 -18.13
CA ASN A 200 1.67 -12.60 -18.99
C ASN A 200 2.24 -12.12 -20.34
N LYS A 201 1.68 -11.06 -20.94
CA LYS A 201 2.23 -10.45 -22.17
C LYS A 201 3.65 -9.94 -21.94
N PHE A 202 3.87 -9.26 -20.83
CA PHE A 202 5.20 -8.78 -20.45
C PHE A 202 6.18 -9.94 -20.23
N PHE A 203 5.76 -10.95 -19.47
CA PHE A 203 6.56 -12.15 -19.23
C PHE A 203 6.92 -12.88 -20.55
N LYS A 204 5.98 -13.07 -21.45
CA LYS A 204 6.24 -13.68 -22.77
C LYS A 204 7.25 -12.88 -23.60
N LYS A 205 7.24 -11.55 -23.49
CA LYS A 205 8.13 -10.67 -24.24
C LYS A 205 9.56 -10.67 -23.73
N TYR A 206 9.76 -10.66 -22.41
CA TYR A 206 11.06 -10.46 -21.81
C TYR A 206 11.63 -11.72 -21.14
N GLY A 207 10.84 -12.75 -20.96
CA GLY A 207 11.26 -14.01 -20.34
C GLY A 207 11.55 -13.87 -18.83
N GLY A 208 12.49 -14.70 -18.39
CA GLY A 208 12.91 -14.82 -17.00
C GLY A 208 12.36 -16.09 -16.33
N LYS A 209 12.84 -16.36 -15.12
CA LYS A 209 12.40 -17.48 -14.28
C LYS A 209 11.47 -16.97 -13.20
N VAL A 210 10.20 -17.38 -13.24
CA VAL A 210 9.24 -17.03 -12.17
C VAL A 210 9.62 -17.80 -10.91
N THR A 211 9.99 -17.10 -9.85
CA THR A 211 10.34 -17.67 -8.55
C THR A 211 9.12 -17.74 -7.62
N LYS A 212 8.17 -16.82 -7.80
CA LYS A 212 6.92 -16.80 -7.05
C LYS A 212 5.80 -16.10 -7.84
N THR A 213 4.59 -16.62 -7.70
CA THR A 213 3.36 -15.97 -8.16
C THR A 213 2.53 -15.55 -6.96
N VAL A 214 2.09 -14.31 -6.94
CA VAL A 214 1.26 -13.78 -5.87
C VAL A 214 0.12 -12.93 -6.46
N GLY A 215 -0.95 -12.77 -5.69
CA GLY A 215 -2.07 -11.93 -6.08
C GLY A 215 -3.01 -11.72 -4.91
N ARG A 216 -3.56 -10.53 -4.83
CA ARG A 216 -4.62 -10.20 -3.87
C ARG A 216 -5.36 -8.96 -4.34
N PRO A 217 -6.60 -8.75 -3.91
CA PRO A 217 -7.22 -7.43 -4.07
C PRO A 217 -6.54 -6.38 -3.19
N ILE A 218 -6.59 -5.13 -3.64
CA ILE A 218 -6.22 -3.94 -2.88
C ILE A 218 -7.48 -3.11 -2.68
N ARG A 219 -7.76 -2.69 -1.43
CA ARG A 219 -8.88 -1.78 -1.17
C ARG A 219 -8.52 -0.38 -1.60
N LEU A 220 -9.26 0.16 -2.58
CA LEU A 220 -9.17 1.55 -3.02
C LEU A 220 -10.29 2.43 -2.45
N ALA A 221 -11.31 1.84 -1.82
CA ALA A 221 -12.26 2.58 -1.02
C ALA A 221 -11.52 3.35 0.08
N THR A 222 -11.74 4.65 0.15
CA THR A 222 -11.02 5.56 1.05
C THR A 222 -11.66 5.64 2.43
N PRO A 223 -10.98 6.19 3.46
CA PRO A 223 -11.48 6.14 4.84
C PRO A 223 -12.91 6.63 5.00
N ASN A 224 -13.30 7.71 4.33
CA ASN A 224 -14.68 8.20 4.39
C ASN A 224 -15.75 7.19 3.92
N LEU A 225 -15.38 6.16 3.15
CA LEU A 225 -16.25 5.05 2.72
C LEU A 225 -16.06 3.79 3.58
N CYS A 226 -15.08 3.78 4.47
CA CYS A 226 -14.71 2.62 5.28
C CYS A 226 -15.12 2.75 6.76
N LYS A 227 -16.07 3.62 7.07
CA LYS A 227 -16.61 3.72 8.45
C LYS A 227 -17.52 2.53 8.80
N PRO A 228 -17.64 2.19 10.08
CA PRO A 228 -16.93 2.75 11.23
C PRO A 228 -15.48 2.28 11.31
N PHE A 229 -14.58 3.11 11.86
CA PHE A 229 -13.19 2.73 12.11
C PHE A 229 -13.01 1.93 13.39
N TYR A 230 -14.01 1.96 14.26
CA TYR A 230 -14.02 1.18 15.50
C TYR A 230 -15.42 0.69 15.84
N LYS A 231 -15.50 -0.41 16.58
CA LYS A 231 -16.73 -0.96 17.14
C LYS A 231 -16.40 -1.76 18.41
N GLY A 232 -16.99 -1.38 19.55
CA GLY A 232 -16.64 -2.01 20.82
C GLY A 232 -15.15 -1.88 21.13
N LYS A 233 -14.49 -3.00 21.40
CA LYS A 233 -13.03 -3.05 21.63
C LYS A 233 -12.19 -3.06 20.36
N VAL A 234 -12.82 -3.21 19.19
CA VAL A 234 -12.11 -3.33 17.89
C VAL A 234 -11.84 -1.96 17.29
N VAL A 235 -10.59 -1.74 16.84
CA VAL A 235 -10.17 -0.54 16.10
C VAL A 235 -9.42 -0.97 14.84
N GLY A 236 -9.81 -0.47 13.68
CA GLY A 236 -9.14 -0.76 12.41
C GLY A 236 -7.95 0.17 12.17
N VAL A 237 -6.87 -0.36 11.59
CA VAL A 237 -5.69 0.41 11.22
C VAL A 237 -5.17 -0.03 9.85
N GLY A 238 -4.81 0.94 9.03
CA GLY A 238 -4.25 0.70 7.70
C GLY A 238 -5.31 0.38 6.66
N GLU A 239 -5.04 -0.55 5.76
CA GLU A 239 -5.94 -0.88 4.65
C GLU A 239 -7.33 -1.38 5.11
N SER A 240 -7.47 -1.90 6.33
CA SER A 240 -8.77 -2.30 6.89
C SER A 240 -9.76 -1.13 6.96
N ILE A 241 -9.26 0.10 7.04
CA ILE A 241 -10.05 1.34 7.03
C ILE A 241 -9.77 2.22 5.80
N GLY A 242 -9.20 1.65 4.71
CA GLY A 242 -9.11 2.32 3.41
C GLY A 242 -7.96 3.31 3.26
N THR A 243 -6.83 3.12 3.92
CA THR A 243 -5.70 4.08 3.87
C THR A 243 -4.81 3.96 2.62
N VAL A 244 -5.16 3.15 1.64
CA VAL A 244 -4.40 3.07 0.39
C VAL A 244 -4.60 4.34 -0.45
N TYR A 245 -3.52 4.95 -0.94
CA TYR A 245 -3.61 6.10 -1.85
C TYR A 245 -4.12 5.65 -3.22
N PRO A 246 -5.31 6.07 -3.65
CA PRO A 246 -6.01 5.39 -4.76
C PRO A 246 -5.31 5.53 -6.12
N LEU A 247 -4.60 6.63 -6.38
CA LEU A 247 -3.96 6.89 -7.68
C LEU A 247 -2.78 5.93 -7.94
N LEU A 248 -2.02 5.61 -6.89
CA LEU A 248 -0.79 4.82 -7.00
C LEU A 248 -0.93 3.40 -6.43
N GLY A 249 -2.06 3.06 -5.80
CA GLY A 249 -2.19 1.81 -5.06
C GLY A 249 -1.21 1.70 -3.89
N GLU A 250 -0.69 2.84 -3.41
CA GLU A 250 0.30 2.90 -2.36
C GLU A 250 -0.33 2.71 -0.99
N GLY A 251 0.00 1.62 -0.31
CA GLY A 251 -0.55 1.29 1.00
C GLY A 251 0.46 1.19 2.14
N ILE A 252 1.77 1.10 1.85
CA ILE A 252 2.80 0.88 2.87
C ILE A 252 2.91 2.07 3.83
N ILE A 253 3.36 3.21 3.32
CA ILE A 253 3.51 4.43 4.11
C ILE A 253 2.18 4.91 4.71
N PRO A 254 1.07 4.98 3.95
CA PRO A 254 -0.21 5.36 4.54
C PRO A 254 -0.66 4.47 5.69
N SER A 255 -0.42 3.15 5.62
CA SER A 255 -0.74 2.24 6.72
C SER A 255 0.12 2.48 7.95
N MET A 256 1.42 2.75 7.79
CA MET A 256 2.30 3.11 8.91
C MET A 256 1.96 4.48 9.51
N MET A 257 1.60 5.47 8.67
CA MET A 257 1.11 6.77 9.14
C MET A 257 -0.20 6.64 9.93
N CYS A 258 -1.11 5.80 9.46
CA CYS A 258 -2.34 5.48 10.17
C CYS A 258 -2.06 4.81 11.52
N ALA A 259 -1.09 3.90 11.57
CA ALA A 259 -0.63 3.28 12.81
C ALA A 259 -0.05 4.32 13.79
N ASP A 260 0.71 5.30 13.31
CA ASP A 260 1.20 6.40 14.15
C ASP A 260 0.06 7.28 14.68
N ILE A 261 -0.98 7.53 13.87
CA ILE A 261 -2.18 8.26 14.35
C ILE A 261 -2.87 7.45 15.45
N PHE A 262 -2.98 6.12 15.30
CA PHE A 262 -3.54 5.26 16.33
C PHE A 262 -2.72 5.31 17.63
N VAL A 263 -1.39 5.17 17.56
CA VAL A 263 -0.51 5.22 18.73
C VAL A 263 -0.66 6.53 19.50
N ARG A 264 -0.73 7.67 18.81
CA ARG A 264 -0.92 8.99 19.44
C ARG A 264 -2.28 9.17 20.12
N ASN A 265 -3.27 8.42 19.66
CA ASN A 265 -4.65 8.52 20.15
C ASN A 265 -5.11 7.24 20.86
N LEU A 266 -4.18 6.42 21.31
CA LEU A 266 -4.48 5.16 21.98
C LEU A 266 -5.44 5.38 23.17
N GLY A 267 -6.56 4.64 23.16
CA GLY A 267 -7.62 4.79 24.17
C GLY A 267 -8.63 5.91 23.89
N ASN A 268 -8.47 6.69 22.81
CA ASN A 268 -9.43 7.72 22.40
C ASN A 268 -9.84 7.55 20.94
N ASN A 269 -10.85 6.70 20.70
CA ASN A 269 -11.30 6.32 19.37
C ASN A 269 -11.90 7.50 18.59
N GLU A 270 -12.57 8.44 19.25
CA GLU A 270 -13.16 9.61 18.58
C GLU A 270 -12.07 10.54 18.02
N LYS A 271 -11.04 10.78 18.82
CA LYS A 271 -9.89 11.59 18.39
C LYS A 271 -9.12 10.90 17.28
N TYR A 272 -8.95 9.57 17.39
CA TYR A 272 -8.34 8.75 16.33
C TYR A 272 -9.09 8.89 15.00
N GLU A 273 -10.42 8.69 15.03
CA GLU A 273 -11.25 8.79 13.81
C GLU A 273 -11.15 10.19 13.18
N LYS A 274 -11.26 11.25 14.00
CA LYS A 274 -11.15 12.62 13.53
C LYS A 274 -9.80 12.90 12.85
N GLU A 275 -8.71 12.44 13.44
CA GLU A 275 -7.36 12.65 12.91
C GLU A 275 -7.13 11.85 11.62
N VAL A 276 -7.64 10.61 11.54
CA VAL A 276 -7.64 9.80 10.31
C VAL A 276 -8.43 10.50 9.19
N ASP A 277 -9.65 10.96 9.47
CA ASP A 277 -10.48 11.68 8.50
C ASP A 277 -9.77 12.93 7.95
N GLU A 278 -9.13 13.72 8.80
CA GLU A 278 -8.42 14.92 8.38
C GLU A 278 -7.17 14.59 7.56
N TYR A 279 -6.36 13.64 8.02
CA TYR A 279 -5.11 13.25 7.36
C TYR A 279 -5.34 12.68 5.96
N PHE A 280 -6.35 11.81 5.81
CA PHE A 280 -6.65 11.14 4.55
C PHE A 280 -7.75 11.80 3.71
N LYS A 281 -8.19 13.01 4.06
CA LYS A 281 -9.28 13.74 3.40
C LYS A 281 -9.11 13.87 1.88
N ILE A 282 -7.89 14.12 1.41
CA ILE A 282 -7.59 14.25 -0.01
C ILE A 282 -7.83 12.96 -0.81
N TYR A 283 -7.73 11.80 -0.16
CA TYR A 283 -7.90 10.50 -0.81
C TYR A 283 -9.31 10.35 -1.39
N GLY A 284 -10.32 10.90 -0.74
CA GLY A 284 -11.68 10.94 -1.25
C GLY A 284 -11.80 11.67 -2.59
N LYS A 285 -11.09 12.80 -2.77
CA LYS A 285 -11.06 13.52 -4.05
C LYS A 285 -10.36 12.72 -5.14
N VAL A 286 -9.22 12.09 -4.81
CA VAL A 286 -8.49 11.22 -5.72
C VAL A 286 -9.35 10.03 -6.16
N PHE A 287 -10.04 9.39 -5.22
CA PHE A 287 -10.94 8.27 -5.50
C PHE A 287 -12.10 8.68 -6.42
N ASN A 288 -12.75 9.80 -6.13
CA ASN A 288 -13.84 10.32 -6.96
C ASN A 288 -13.37 10.65 -8.38
N PHE A 289 -12.16 11.19 -8.53
CA PHE A 289 -11.54 11.43 -9.83
C PHE A 289 -11.36 10.11 -10.61
N ILE A 290 -10.74 9.10 -10.02
CA ILE A 290 -10.55 7.78 -10.64
C ILE A 290 -11.90 7.16 -11.00
N ARG A 291 -12.84 7.14 -10.07
CA ARG A 291 -14.18 6.60 -10.29
C ARG A 291 -14.94 7.27 -11.43
N SER A 292 -14.78 8.59 -11.58
CA SER A 292 -15.39 9.34 -12.69
C SER A 292 -14.84 8.90 -14.05
N LYS A 293 -13.54 8.61 -14.12
CA LYS A 293 -12.88 8.07 -15.33
C LYS A 293 -13.36 6.66 -15.65
N LEU A 294 -13.33 5.77 -14.66
CA LEU A 294 -13.78 4.37 -14.82
C LEU A 294 -15.20 4.24 -15.34
N HIS A 295 -16.09 5.14 -14.94
CA HIS A 295 -17.50 5.11 -15.36
C HIS A 295 -17.82 6.01 -16.57
N ASN A 296 -16.80 6.50 -17.29
CA ASN A 296 -16.97 7.43 -18.42
C ASN A 296 -17.81 8.70 -18.09
N LYS A 297 -17.78 9.10 -16.81
CA LYS A 297 -18.46 10.31 -16.31
C LYS A 297 -17.50 11.49 -16.12
N PHE A 298 -16.28 11.36 -16.62
CA PHE A 298 -15.27 12.38 -16.50
C PHE A 298 -15.60 13.58 -17.36
N SER A 299 -15.61 14.75 -16.74
CA SER A 299 -15.71 16.05 -17.41
C SER A 299 -14.61 16.95 -16.88
N ILE A 300 -13.75 17.41 -17.77
CA ILE A 300 -12.59 18.26 -17.41
C ILE A 300 -13.04 19.52 -16.67
N LEU A 301 -14.10 20.18 -17.15
CA LEU A 301 -14.62 21.40 -16.54
C LEU A 301 -15.14 21.16 -15.12
N ARG A 302 -15.83 20.03 -14.90
CA ARG A 302 -16.42 19.67 -13.62
C ARG A 302 -15.35 19.23 -12.60
N MET A 303 -14.33 18.53 -13.06
CA MET A 303 -13.29 17.95 -12.22
C MET A 303 -12.03 18.83 -12.04
N MET A 304 -11.97 19.96 -12.73
CA MET A 304 -10.81 20.86 -12.67
C MET A 304 -10.46 21.31 -11.23
N PRO A 305 -11.39 21.67 -10.35
CA PRO A 305 -11.07 22.04 -8.96
C PRO A 305 -10.44 20.89 -8.18
N ASP A 306 -10.92 19.65 -8.38
CA ASP A 306 -10.36 18.48 -7.71
C ASP A 306 -8.99 18.12 -8.29
N LEU A 307 -8.82 18.17 -9.60
CA LEU A 307 -7.51 17.97 -10.25
C LEU A 307 -6.46 18.97 -9.74
N LEU A 308 -6.82 20.25 -9.63
CA LEU A 308 -5.94 21.27 -9.07
C LEU A 308 -5.63 21.02 -7.59
N SER A 309 -6.61 20.55 -6.81
CA SER A 309 -6.39 20.18 -5.41
C SER A 309 -5.45 18.97 -5.30
N ILE A 310 -5.65 17.94 -6.13
CA ILE A 310 -4.80 16.73 -6.19
C ILE A 310 -3.38 17.12 -6.59
N PHE A 311 -3.24 17.92 -7.67
CA PHE A 311 -1.94 18.40 -8.12
C PHE A 311 -1.20 19.18 -7.04
N ARG A 312 -1.86 20.16 -6.40
CA ARG A 312 -1.25 20.97 -5.33
C ARG A 312 -0.83 20.10 -4.14
N TYR A 313 -1.64 19.12 -3.79
CA TYR A 313 -1.31 18.17 -2.74
C TYR A 313 -0.09 17.33 -3.10
N MET A 314 -0.07 16.72 -4.29
CA MET A 314 1.06 15.92 -4.75
C MET A 314 2.33 16.77 -4.90
N LYS A 315 2.23 17.97 -5.46
CA LYS A 315 3.36 18.89 -5.64
C LYS A 315 3.96 19.34 -4.30
N LYS A 316 3.11 19.67 -3.33
CA LYS A 316 3.55 20.02 -1.97
C LYS A 316 4.25 18.85 -1.25
N ASN A 317 3.91 17.63 -1.63
CA ASN A 317 4.42 16.41 -1.01
C ASN A 317 5.29 15.57 -1.97
N GLU A 318 6.02 16.20 -2.90
CA GLU A 318 6.87 15.48 -3.87
C GLU A 318 7.85 14.52 -3.20
N GLU A 319 8.52 14.94 -2.13
CA GLU A 319 9.42 14.08 -1.35
C GLU A 319 8.68 12.87 -0.78
N ARG A 320 7.43 13.06 -0.30
CA ARG A 320 6.57 12.00 0.21
C ARG A 320 6.13 11.02 -0.89
N PHE A 321 6.04 11.46 -2.14
CA PHE A 321 5.74 10.60 -3.29
C PHE A 321 7.00 10.05 -3.97
N GLY A 322 8.17 10.56 -3.63
CA GLY A 322 9.46 10.11 -4.14
C GLY A 322 9.65 10.30 -5.64
N MET A 323 8.91 11.23 -6.25
CA MET A 323 8.95 11.49 -7.69
C MET A 323 8.64 12.95 -8.02
N GLU A 324 9.16 13.43 -9.15
CA GLU A 324 8.80 14.74 -9.68
C GLU A 324 7.33 14.80 -10.07
N ILE A 325 6.64 15.83 -9.59
CA ILE A 325 5.23 16.05 -9.91
C ILE A 325 5.11 17.29 -10.77
N ASN A 326 4.70 17.11 -12.03
CA ASN A 326 4.40 18.22 -12.92
C ASN A 326 3.01 18.08 -13.54
N MET A 327 2.39 19.22 -13.83
CA MET A 327 0.99 19.26 -14.34
C MET A 327 0.88 18.59 -15.71
N ARG A 328 1.91 18.70 -16.55
CA ARG A 328 1.90 18.14 -17.90
C ARG A 328 1.78 16.60 -17.85
N ASP A 329 2.56 15.94 -17.00
CA ASP A 329 2.55 14.47 -16.89
C ASP A 329 1.28 13.98 -16.20
N LEU A 330 0.81 14.70 -15.17
CA LEU A 330 -0.49 14.40 -14.57
C LEU A 330 -1.63 14.48 -15.59
N MET A 331 -1.60 15.50 -16.46
CA MET A 331 -2.62 15.64 -17.52
C MET A 331 -2.51 14.57 -18.61
N LYS A 332 -1.31 14.08 -18.94
CA LYS A 332 -1.12 12.94 -19.85
C LYS A 332 -1.76 11.68 -19.27
N VAL A 333 -1.44 11.35 -18.01
CA VAL A 333 -2.05 10.21 -17.32
C VAL A 333 -3.57 10.38 -17.17
N ALA A 334 -4.04 11.59 -16.87
CA ALA A 334 -5.47 11.86 -16.76
C ALA A 334 -6.24 11.76 -18.11
N LYS A 335 -5.57 11.91 -19.24
CA LYS A 335 -6.19 11.73 -20.58
C LYS A 335 -6.23 10.29 -21.05
N ALA A 336 -5.37 9.41 -20.53
CA ALA A 336 -5.41 7.98 -20.77
C ALA A 336 -6.67 7.37 -20.15
#